data_42bf9a1777da22513549dae0fb20d2f8
#
_entry.id   42bf9a1777da22513549dae0fb20d2f8
#
_cell.length_a   1.000
_cell.length_b   1.000
_cell.length_c   1.000
_cell.angle_alpha   90.00
_cell.angle_beta   90.00
_cell.angle_gamma   90.00
#
_symmetry.space_group_name_H-M   'P 1'
#
loop_
_entity.id
_entity.type
_entity.pdbx_description
1 polymer ?
#
loop_
_entity_poly.entity_id
_entity_poly.type
_entity_poly.pdbx_seq_one_letter_code
_entity_poly.pdbx_strand_id
1 'polypeptide(L)'
;MQNNASTLTSFWMRVAIKGLSLFLICNFAFAFTDPEFGKFSLYNHIFAGRVRLPYSDQPSESYNVTITNLDAMFASHILAGNPKSPSEYRVLLIGDSATWGYLLTSDQTLAAFLNREELHTPDNKQVLFYNLGYPVMSLLKDVLILERGLKYQPDLVLWLITLESFPREKQLYSPLLEQNPGEVIRLIQKLDLNESITPPQPSQTTLWQRSLFGQRKALADWLRFQLYGFLWTATHVDQAIPAEIPQKQVDLSADLEFYGQSPPKLDPDFLSFSVIEAAYRLASPIPIILVNEPMFISNGINSHIRYNFYYPRWAYDDYRATLASFCQKKALTCWDLWDLISPEEFTNTAIHMTPQGTAQTAQWIATALQNWLDTTK
;
A
#
# COMPACT_ATOMS: atom_id res chain seq x y z
N MET A 1 18.71 -21.80 63.80
CA MET A 1 18.91 -21.31 62.43
C MET A 1 18.12 -22.06 61.31
N GLN A 2 17.56 -23.25 61.57
CA GLN A 2 16.81 -24.02 60.56
C GLN A 2 15.38 -23.51 60.26
N ASN A 3 14.72 -22.81 61.20
CA ASN A 3 13.34 -22.33 61.02
C ASN A 3 13.17 -21.15 60.04
N ASN A 4 14.22 -20.34 59.83
CA ASN A 4 14.12 -19.19 58.92
C ASN A 4 14.23 -19.58 57.45
N ALA A 5 14.93 -20.66 57.10
CA ALA A 5 15.09 -21.12 55.73
C ALA A 5 13.79 -21.72 55.17
N SER A 6 13.03 -22.47 55.97
CA SER A 6 11.75 -23.11 55.57
C SER A 6 10.62 -22.05 55.38
N THR A 7 10.61 -20.98 56.18
CA THR A 7 9.65 -19.88 56.00
C THR A 7 9.95 -19.02 54.79
N LEU A 8 11.23 -18.81 54.49
CA LEU A 8 11.67 -18.08 53.32
C LEU A 8 11.35 -18.84 52.00
N THR A 9 11.60 -20.14 51.95
CA THR A 9 11.25 -20.99 50.80
C THR A 9 9.74 -21.06 50.60
N SER A 10 8.96 -21.18 51.64
CA SER A 10 7.47 -21.17 51.58
C SER A 10 6.95 -19.79 51.11
N PHE A 11 7.58 -18.68 51.50
CA PHE A 11 7.22 -17.35 51.02
C PHE A 11 7.48 -17.21 49.51
N TRP A 12 8.67 -17.55 49.07
CA TRP A 12 9.03 -17.43 47.62
C TRP A 12 8.21 -18.35 46.75
N MET A 13 7.88 -19.57 47.25
CA MET A 13 7.00 -20.48 46.51
C MET A 13 5.58 -19.90 46.37
N ARG A 14 5.01 -19.26 47.40
CA ARG A 14 3.73 -18.56 47.29
C ARG A 14 3.76 -17.38 46.34
N VAL A 15 4.85 -16.60 46.31
CA VAL A 15 5.06 -15.51 45.37
C VAL A 15 5.12 -16.04 43.95
N ALA A 16 5.90 -17.12 43.71
CA ALA A 16 6.02 -17.76 42.41
C ALA A 16 4.67 -18.30 41.90
N ILE A 17 3.90 -18.98 42.74
CA ILE A 17 2.58 -19.52 42.38
C ILE A 17 1.62 -18.37 42.02
N LYS A 18 1.56 -17.32 42.85
CA LYS A 18 0.71 -16.14 42.56
C LYS A 18 1.14 -15.43 41.27
N GLY A 19 2.44 -15.28 41.05
CA GLY A 19 2.98 -14.69 39.84
C GLY A 19 2.64 -15.50 38.59
N LEU A 20 2.82 -16.83 38.65
CA LEU A 20 2.46 -17.73 37.57
C LEU A 20 0.95 -17.72 37.28
N SER A 21 0.13 -17.76 38.35
CA SER A 21 -1.33 -17.69 38.20
C SER A 21 -1.78 -16.41 37.54
N LEU A 22 -1.24 -15.26 37.97
CA LEU A 22 -1.53 -13.95 37.36
C LEU A 22 -1.07 -13.91 35.91
N PHE A 23 0.14 -14.39 35.61
CA PHE A 23 0.67 -14.49 34.25
C PHE A 23 -0.28 -15.31 33.33
N LEU A 24 -0.71 -16.49 33.79
CA LEU A 24 -1.62 -17.33 33.03
C LEU A 24 -2.98 -16.64 32.83
N ILE A 25 -3.55 -16.05 33.89
CA ILE A 25 -4.84 -15.34 33.82
C ILE A 25 -4.76 -14.20 32.79
N CYS A 26 -3.72 -13.36 32.86
CA CYS A 26 -3.53 -12.24 31.91
C CYS A 26 -3.37 -12.74 30.48
N ASN A 27 -2.59 -13.82 30.26
CA ASN A 27 -2.41 -14.38 28.92
C ASN A 27 -3.70 -14.97 28.35
N PHE A 28 -4.46 -15.71 29.16
CA PHE A 28 -5.76 -16.23 28.73
C PHE A 28 -6.78 -15.12 28.48
N ALA A 29 -6.90 -14.15 29.39
CA ALA A 29 -7.78 -13.00 29.21
C ALA A 29 -7.47 -12.27 27.90
N PHE A 30 -6.19 -11.98 27.62
CA PHE A 30 -5.76 -11.35 26.38
C PHE A 30 -6.11 -12.19 25.14
N ALA A 31 -5.85 -13.51 25.19
CA ALA A 31 -6.15 -14.41 24.06
C ALA A 31 -7.65 -14.54 23.76
N PHE A 32 -8.51 -14.43 24.79
CA PHE A 32 -9.96 -14.49 24.62
C PHE A 32 -10.60 -13.16 24.22
N THR A 33 -10.06 -12.02 24.72
CA THR A 33 -10.59 -10.70 24.38
C THR A 33 -10.10 -10.22 23.01
N ASP A 34 -8.97 -10.77 22.54
CA ASP A 34 -8.33 -10.45 21.25
C ASP A 34 -8.32 -8.93 20.99
N PRO A 35 -7.69 -8.11 21.86
CA PRO A 35 -7.82 -6.67 21.82
C PRO A 35 -7.14 -6.10 20.57
N GLU A 36 -7.87 -5.29 19.82
CA GLU A 36 -7.37 -4.62 18.61
C GLU A 36 -6.47 -3.43 18.96
N PHE A 37 -5.37 -3.69 19.69
CA PHE A 37 -4.45 -2.63 20.16
C PHE A 37 -3.82 -1.83 19.02
N GLY A 38 -3.72 -2.40 17.80
CA GLY A 38 -3.21 -1.72 16.63
C GLY A 38 -4.01 -0.49 16.21
N LYS A 39 -5.29 -0.39 16.60
CA LYS A 39 -6.13 0.78 16.30
C LYS A 39 -5.74 2.03 17.08
N PHE A 40 -4.93 1.89 18.13
CA PHE A 40 -4.49 3.03 18.93
C PHE A 40 -3.18 3.60 18.38
N SER A 41 -3.20 4.85 17.97
CA SER A 41 -2.00 5.62 17.64
C SER A 41 -1.89 6.81 18.57
N LEU A 42 -1.05 6.70 19.59
CA LEU A 42 -0.87 7.75 20.60
C LEU A 42 -0.34 9.04 19.98
N TYR A 43 0.66 8.93 19.09
CA TYR A 43 1.24 10.12 18.47
C TYR A 43 0.29 10.80 17.50
N ASN A 44 -0.55 10.08 16.76
CA ASN A 44 -1.51 10.66 15.81
C ASN A 44 -2.68 11.39 16.50
N HIS A 45 -2.87 11.21 17.82
CA HIS A 45 -3.78 12.01 18.63
C HIS A 45 -3.18 13.32 19.12
N ILE A 46 -1.85 13.40 19.22
CA ILE A 46 -1.12 14.55 19.79
C ILE A 46 -0.48 15.38 18.68
N PHE A 47 0.00 14.72 17.62
CA PHE A 47 0.69 15.30 16.47
C PHE A 47 0.04 14.79 15.19
N ALA A 48 0.35 15.45 14.07
CA ALA A 48 -0.09 14.97 12.75
C ALA A 48 0.46 13.57 12.47
N GLY A 49 -0.36 12.69 11.91
CA GLY A 49 0.04 11.38 11.44
C GLY A 49 1.02 11.45 10.25
N ARG A 50 1.43 10.27 9.78
CA ARG A 50 2.27 10.14 8.59
C ARG A 50 1.47 10.45 7.33
N VAL A 51 2.11 11.05 6.33
CA VAL A 51 1.49 11.36 5.03
C VAL A 51 1.48 10.17 4.07
N ARG A 52 2.20 9.09 4.40
CA ARG A 52 2.22 7.82 3.66
C ARG A 52 2.33 6.63 4.62
N LEU A 53 1.89 5.46 4.16
CA LEU A 53 1.93 4.24 4.97
C LEU A 53 3.38 3.84 5.29
N PRO A 54 3.66 3.26 6.48
CA PRO A 54 5.00 2.79 6.86
C PRO A 54 5.49 1.70 5.90
N TYR A 55 6.65 1.90 5.33
CA TYR A 55 7.31 0.91 4.47
C TYR A 55 8.81 0.86 4.72
N SER A 56 9.42 -0.31 4.54
CA SER A 56 10.86 -0.52 4.46
C SER A 56 11.17 -1.68 3.53
N ASP A 57 12.23 -1.55 2.74
CA ASP A 57 12.76 -2.61 1.87
C ASP A 57 13.22 -3.84 2.67
N GLN A 58 13.57 -3.64 3.94
CA GLN A 58 13.98 -4.69 4.87
C GLN A 58 12.98 -4.79 6.02
N PRO A 59 11.95 -5.63 5.92
CA PRO A 59 10.91 -5.75 6.96
C PRO A 59 11.43 -6.12 8.34
N SER A 60 12.64 -6.70 8.44
CA SER A 60 13.34 -7.00 9.68
C SER A 60 13.96 -5.76 10.34
N GLU A 61 14.17 -4.70 9.59
CA GLU A 61 14.70 -3.44 10.05
C GLU A 61 13.55 -2.42 10.23
N SER A 62 13.57 -1.77 11.27
CA SER A 62 12.72 -0.84 12.00
C SER A 62 11.59 -0.05 11.32
N TYR A 63 11.56 0.16 10.02
CA TYR A 63 10.56 1.06 9.41
C TYR A 63 9.23 0.39 9.07
N ASN A 64 9.20 -0.94 8.96
CA ASN A 64 8.01 -1.72 8.62
C ASN A 64 7.47 -2.53 9.80
N VAL A 65 7.59 -1.99 11.01
CA VAL A 65 7.19 -2.65 12.26
C VAL A 65 5.71 -3.01 12.32
N THR A 66 4.88 -2.43 11.44
CA THR A 66 3.43 -2.65 11.40
C THR A 66 2.97 -3.50 10.24
N ILE A 67 3.88 -4.11 9.48
CA ILE A 67 3.50 -4.93 8.31
C ILE A 67 2.55 -6.09 8.67
N THR A 68 2.65 -6.61 9.89
CA THR A 68 1.78 -7.68 10.42
C THR A 68 0.52 -7.14 11.10
N ASN A 69 0.31 -5.81 11.12
CA ASN A 69 -0.80 -5.17 11.81
C ASN A 69 -1.32 -3.99 11.00
N LEU A 70 -2.24 -4.29 10.08
CA LEU A 70 -2.85 -3.30 9.18
C LEU A 70 -3.57 -2.19 9.94
N ASP A 71 -4.17 -2.47 11.09
CA ASP A 71 -4.86 -1.44 11.87
C ASP A 71 -3.87 -0.43 12.45
N ALA A 72 -2.69 -0.88 12.93
CA ALA A 72 -1.62 0.01 13.37
C ALA A 72 -1.05 0.84 12.20
N MET A 73 -0.87 0.21 11.04
CA MET A 73 -0.41 0.86 9.82
C MET A 73 -1.32 2.03 9.44
N PHE A 74 -2.62 1.79 9.37
CA PHE A 74 -3.60 2.83 9.03
C PHE A 74 -3.81 3.85 10.15
N ALA A 75 -3.81 3.42 11.43
CA ALA A 75 -3.93 4.33 12.56
C ALA A 75 -2.77 5.33 12.65
N SER A 76 -1.62 5.00 12.07
CA SER A 76 -0.46 5.91 11.98
C SER A 76 -0.58 6.98 10.91
N HIS A 77 -1.46 6.78 9.92
CA HIS A 77 -1.60 7.68 8.78
C HIS A 77 -2.42 8.92 9.15
N ILE A 78 -2.08 10.07 8.58
CA ILE A 78 -2.78 11.36 8.80
C ILE A 78 -4.30 11.24 8.56
N LEU A 79 -4.71 10.39 7.65
CA LEU A 79 -6.11 10.11 7.33
C LEU A 79 -6.91 9.63 8.56
N ALA A 80 -6.28 8.81 9.42
CA ALA A 80 -6.92 8.29 10.63
C ALA A 80 -7.06 9.35 11.74
N GLY A 81 -6.17 10.34 11.77
CA GLY A 81 -6.21 11.45 12.73
C GLY A 81 -7.12 12.62 12.30
N ASN A 82 -7.58 12.63 11.04
CA ASN A 82 -8.37 13.72 10.46
C ASN A 82 -9.80 13.26 10.13
N PRO A 83 -10.79 13.50 10.99
CA PRO A 83 -12.19 13.32 10.63
C PRO A 83 -12.52 14.13 9.37
N LYS A 84 -13.29 13.52 8.46
CA LYS A 84 -13.68 14.20 7.22
C LYS A 84 -14.50 15.47 7.52
N SER A 85 -14.04 16.61 7.00
CA SER A 85 -14.78 17.87 7.08
C SER A 85 -15.93 17.90 6.06
N PRO A 86 -17.06 18.57 6.35
CA PRO A 86 -18.11 18.81 5.36
C PRO A 86 -17.64 19.60 4.12
N SER A 87 -16.60 20.42 4.27
CA SER A 87 -15.96 21.19 3.19
C SER A 87 -14.85 20.45 2.45
N GLU A 88 -14.67 19.16 2.76
CA GLU A 88 -13.62 18.30 2.16
C GLU A 88 -14.20 17.38 1.10
N TYR A 89 -13.56 17.32 -0.06
CA TYR A 89 -13.70 16.26 -1.04
C TYR A 89 -12.46 15.36 -0.95
N ARG A 90 -12.63 14.19 -0.39
CA ARG A 90 -11.54 13.28 -0.02
C ARG A 90 -11.18 12.33 -1.15
N VAL A 91 -9.93 12.38 -1.62
CA VAL A 91 -9.40 11.51 -2.67
C VAL A 91 -8.33 10.60 -2.10
N LEU A 92 -8.47 9.28 -2.29
CA LEU A 92 -7.42 8.33 -1.96
C LEU A 92 -6.58 8.03 -3.19
N LEU A 93 -5.26 8.16 -3.08
CA LEU A 93 -4.30 7.69 -4.07
C LEU A 93 -3.88 6.27 -3.68
N ILE A 94 -4.12 5.30 -4.55
CA ILE A 94 -3.73 3.90 -4.37
C ILE A 94 -2.79 3.51 -5.51
N GLY A 95 -1.83 2.65 -5.24
CA GLY A 95 -0.84 2.18 -6.20
C GLY A 95 0.39 1.62 -5.52
N ASP A 96 1.48 1.60 -6.23
CA ASP A 96 2.72 0.97 -5.83
C ASP A 96 3.77 1.95 -5.23
N SER A 97 5.04 1.66 -5.42
CA SER A 97 6.16 2.46 -4.94
C SER A 97 6.26 3.85 -5.58
N ALA A 98 5.79 4.01 -6.82
CA ALA A 98 5.74 5.32 -7.48
C ALA A 98 4.70 6.22 -6.80
N THR A 99 3.51 5.69 -6.54
CA THR A 99 2.45 6.38 -5.78
C THR A 99 2.89 6.67 -4.34
N TRP A 100 3.54 5.70 -3.68
CA TRP A 100 4.09 5.89 -2.33
C TRP A 100 5.13 7.01 -2.29
N GLY A 101 5.90 7.20 -3.36
CA GLY A 101 6.94 8.19 -3.48
C GLY A 101 8.31 7.66 -3.05
N TYR A 102 8.72 6.51 -3.61
CA TYR A 102 10.05 5.92 -3.34
C TYR A 102 11.15 6.85 -3.85
N LEU A 103 12.17 7.10 -3.02
CA LEU A 103 13.25 8.08 -3.23
C LEU A 103 12.82 9.55 -3.22
N LEU A 104 11.59 9.86 -2.80
CA LEU A 104 11.10 11.22 -2.66
C LEU A 104 10.89 11.57 -1.19
N THR A 105 11.15 12.82 -0.83
CA THR A 105 10.77 13.33 0.50
C THR A 105 9.25 13.44 0.60
N SER A 106 8.72 13.54 1.81
CA SER A 106 7.27 13.54 2.05
C SER A 106 6.53 14.66 1.31
N ASP A 107 7.19 15.80 1.11
CA ASP A 107 6.67 16.96 0.38
C ASP A 107 6.83 16.87 -1.15
N GLN A 108 7.55 15.86 -1.66
CA GLN A 108 7.77 15.62 -3.09
C GLN A 108 6.90 14.49 -3.66
N THR A 109 6.05 13.87 -2.83
CA THR A 109 5.15 12.82 -3.29
C THR A 109 4.06 13.34 -4.22
N LEU A 110 3.47 12.45 -5.03
CA LEU A 110 2.36 12.81 -5.93
C LEU A 110 1.20 13.46 -5.15
N ALA A 111 0.83 12.91 -3.99
CA ALA A 111 -0.21 13.52 -3.14
C ALA A 111 0.16 14.92 -2.66
N ALA A 112 1.44 15.14 -2.31
CA ALA A 112 1.89 16.45 -1.86
C ALA A 112 1.83 17.50 -2.98
N PHE A 113 2.22 17.13 -4.20
CA PHE A 113 2.10 18.03 -5.36
C PHE A 113 0.62 18.29 -5.70
N LEU A 114 -0.22 17.26 -5.75
CA LEU A 114 -1.65 17.42 -6.01
C LEU A 114 -2.34 18.31 -4.97
N ASN A 115 -1.97 18.22 -3.71
CA ASN A 115 -2.52 19.10 -2.66
C ASN A 115 -2.09 20.57 -2.81
N ARG A 116 -0.98 20.86 -3.50
CA ARG A 116 -0.55 22.23 -3.80
C ARG A 116 -1.32 22.88 -4.96
N GLU A 117 -2.00 22.08 -5.79
CA GLU A 117 -2.84 22.60 -6.87
C GLU A 117 -4.15 23.22 -6.38
N GLU A 118 -4.48 23.06 -5.08
CA GLU A 118 -5.64 23.67 -4.40
C GLU A 118 -6.97 23.51 -5.17
N LEU A 119 -7.23 22.30 -5.68
CA LEU A 119 -8.43 22.01 -6.47
C LEU A 119 -9.70 22.13 -5.62
N HIS A 120 -10.78 22.51 -6.27
CA HIS A 120 -12.11 22.60 -5.66
C HIS A 120 -13.17 21.93 -6.52
N THR A 121 -14.14 21.31 -5.87
CA THR A 121 -15.36 20.83 -6.55
C THR A 121 -16.26 21.99 -6.97
N PRO A 122 -17.23 21.78 -7.89
CA PRO A 122 -18.20 22.82 -8.26
C PRO A 122 -19.04 23.36 -7.09
N ASP A 123 -19.25 22.55 -6.03
CA ASP A 123 -19.89 22.96 -4.77
C ASP A 123 -18.91 23.55 -3.73
N ASN A 124 -17.71 23.93 -4.19
CA ASN A 124 -16.66 24.62 -3.43
C ASN A 124 -16.08 23.82 -2.25
N LYS A 125 -16.07 22.49 -2.31
CA LYS A 125 -15.30 21.68 -1.37
C LYS A 125 -13.85 21.62 -1.80
N GLN A 126 -12.94 21.72 -0.84
CA GLN A 126 -11.50 21.54 -1.10
C GLN A 126 -11.19 20.07 -1.40
N VAL A 127 -10.52 19.80 -2.51
CA VAL A 127 -10.08 18.45 -2.86
C VAL A 127 -8.78 18.15 -2.12
N LEU A 128 -8.79 17.14 -1.26
CA LEU A 128 -7.64 16.70 -0.49
C LEU A 128 -7.23 15.28 -0.85
N PHE A 129 -5.94 15.11 -1.18
CA PHE A 129 -5.36 13.85 -1.61
C PHE A 129 -4.59 13.19 -0.48
N TYR A 130 -4.89 11.91 -0.24
CA TYR A 130 -4.25 11.08 0.78
C TYR A 130 -3.50 9.92 0.13
N ASN A 131 -2.22 9.83 0.42
CA ASN A 131 -1.31 8.84 -0.16
C ASN A 131 -1.45 7.49 0.54
N LEU A 132 -2.14 6.55 -0.07
CA LEU A 132 -2.22 5.15 0.34
C LEU A 132 -1.46 4.22 -0.62
N GLY A 133 -0.57 4.76 -1.45
CA GLY A 133 0.39 3.95 -2.19
C GLY A 133 1.21 3.05 -1.26
N TYR A 134 1.55 1.85 -1.73
CA TYR A 134 2.38 0.92 -0.97
C TYR A 134 3.25 0.10 -1.93
N PRO A 135 4.58 0.05 -1.70
CA PRO A 135 5.50 -0.63 -2.59
C PRO A 135 5.14 -2.10 -2.87
N VAL A 136 5.68 -2.60 -3.97
CA VAL A 136 5.39 -3.84 -4.68
C VAL A 136 4.08 -3.78 -5.48
N MET A 137 4.20 -4.03 -6.78
CA MET A 137 3.09 -4.02 -7.73
C MET A 137 2.24 -5.29 -7.59
N SER A 138 0.99 -5.13 -7.15
CA SER A 138 -0.01 -6.19 -7.04
C SER A 138 -1.39 -5.56 -6.87
N LEU A 139 -2.32 -5.88 -7.77
CA LEU A 139 -3.70 -5.37 -7.68
C LEU A 139 -4.39 -5.83 -6.39
N LEU A 140 -4.15 -7.08 -5.96
CA LEU A 140 -4.77 -7.60 -4.73
C LEU A 140 -4.27 -6.86 -3.49
N LYS A 141 -2.98 -6.49 -3.44
CA LYS A 141 -2.43 -5.63 -2.37
C LYS A 141 -3.15 -4.28 -2.35
N ASP A 142 -3.35 -3.68 -3.52
CA ASP A 142 -4.05 -2.40 -3.65
C ASP A 142 -5.51 -2.51 -3.19
N VAL A 143 -6.20 -3.60 -3.51
CA VAL A 143 -7.58 -3.84 -3.06
C VAL A 143 -7.66 -4.07 -1.55
N LEU A 144 -6.66 -4.69 -0.93
CA LEU A 144 -6.59 -4.80 0.53
C LEU A 144 -6.46 -3.42 1.19
N ILE A 145 -5.64 -2.56 0.62
CA ILE A 145 -5.46 -1.18 1.06
C ILE A 145 -6.73 -0.36 0.82
N LEU A 146 -7.34 -0.51 -0.37
CA LEU A 146 -8.62 0.12 -0.70
C LEU A 146 -9.71 -0.23 0.33
N GLU A 147 -9.89 -1.51 0.63
CA GLU A 147 -10.89 -1.96 1.61
C GLU A 147 -10.73 -1.25 2.97
N ARG A 148 -9.49 -1.10 3.42
CA ARG A 148 -9.20 -0.35 4.66
C ARG A 148 -9.42 1.14 4.51
N GLY A 149 -9.02 1.71 3.36
CA GLY A 149 -9.17 3.13 3.04
C GLY A 149 -10.63 3.59 2.96
N LEU A 150 -11.54 2.73 2.48
CA LEU A 150 -12.97 3.02 2.39
C LEU A 150 -13.63 3.38 3.73
N LYS A 151 -13.07 2.93 4.86
CA LYS A 151 -13.55 3.29 6.21
C LYS A 151 -13.44 4.79 6.51
N TYR A 152 -12.59 5.49 5.77
CA TYR A 152 -12.35 6.94 5.93
C TYR A 152 -13.21 7.82 5.01
N GLN A 153 -14.27 7.23 4.43
CA GLN A 153 -15.30 7.94 3.66
C GLN A 153 -14.72 8.76 2.50
N PRO A 154 -13.93 8.18 1.59
CA PRO A 154 -13.49 8.91 0.41
C PRO A 154 -14.66 9.24 -0.51
N ASP A 155 -14.50 10.29 -1.32
CA ASP A 155 -15.42 10.68 -2.38
C ASP A 155 -14.95 10.14 -3.74
N LEU A 156 -13.64 9.87 -3.87
CA LEU A 156 -13.00 9.38 -5.09
C LEU A 156 -11.77 8.54 -4.74
N VAL A 157 -11.47 7.57 -5.59
CA VAL A 157 -10.20 6.83 -5.59
C VAL A 157 -9.49 7.06 -6.92
N LEU A 158 -8.24 7.51 -6.88
CA LEU A 158 -7.31 7.46 -8.01
C LEU A 158 -6.41 6.25 -7.82
N TRP A 159 -6.54 5.27 -8.71
CA TRP A 159 -5.77 4.03 -8.63
C TRP A 159 -4.76 3.97 -9.76
N LEU A 160 -3.47 4.17 -9.40
CA LEU A 160 -2.35 4.10 -10.31
C LEU A 160 -1.96 2.62 -10.50
N ILE A 161 -1.84 2.20 -11.74
CA ILE A 161 -1.58 0.82 -12.15
C ILE A 161 -0.60 0.78 -13.31
N THR A 162 0.10 -0.33 -13.45
CA THR A 162 0.94 -0.64 -14.62
C THR A 162 0.86 -2.13 -14.93
N LEU A 163 1.34 -2.56 -16.10
CA LEU A 163 1.27 -3.98 -16.53
C LEU A 163 1.83 -4.94 -15.46
N GLU A 164 2.91 -4.56 -14.76
CA GLU A 164 3.54 -5.38 -13.72
C GLU A 164 2.63 -5.70 -12.53
N SER A 165 1.55 -4.95 -12.35
CA SER A 165 0.55 -5.19 -11.30
C SER A 165 -0.44 -6.32 -11.64
N PHE A 166 -0.53 -6.70 -12.92
CA PHE A 166 -1.59 -7.58 -13.43
C PHE A 166 -1.30 -9.08 -13.44
N PRO A 167 -0.04 -9.58 -13.59
CA PRO A 167 0.20 -11.02 -13.69
C PRO A 167 -0.46 -11.78 -12.53
N ARG A 168 -1.22 -12.83 -12.86
CA ARG A 168 -1.97 -13.63 -11.88
C ARG A 168 -1.07 -14.21 -10.79
N GLU A 169 0.11 -14.67 -11.15
CA GLU A 169 1.09 -15.23 -10.23
C GLU A 169 1.65 -14.21 -9.23
N LYS A 170 1.62 -12.92 -9.57
CA LYS A 170 2.12 -11.84 -8.70
C LYS A 170 1.10 -11.33 -7.69
N GLN A 171 -0.16 -11.75 -7.77
CA GLN A 171 -1.20 -11.19 -6.93
C GLN A 171 -0.94 -11.39 -5.43
N LEU A 172 -0.24 -12.46 -5.04
CA LEU A 172 0.13 -12.74 -3.65
C LEU A 172 1.57 -12.37 -3.29
N TYR A 173 2.33 -11.80 -4.20
CA TYR A 173 3.79 -11.62 -4.07
C TYR A 173 4.20 -10.40 -3.23
N SER A 174 3.28 -9.70 -2.61
CA SER A 174 3.60 -8.56 -1.76
C SER A 174 3.87 -9.01 -0.32
N PRO A 175 4.96 -8.54 0.32
CA PRO A 175 5.21 -8.80 1.74
C PRO A 175 4.02 -8.41 2.65
N LEU A 176 3.25 -7.39 2.28
CA LEU A 176 2.05 -7.01 3.00
C LEU A 176 0.99 -8.13 3.00
N LEU A 177 0.82 -8.80 1.87
CA LEU A 177 -0.12 -9.92 1.74
C LEU A 177 0.42 -11.18 2.43
N GLU A 178 1.71 -11.48 2.26
CA GLU A 178 2.38 -12.62 2.90
C GLU A 178 2.29 -12.58 4.43
N GLN A 179 2.43 -11.39 5.01
CA GLN A 179 2.38 -11.19 6.46
C GLN A 179 0.95 -11.09 7.03
N ASN A 180 -0.08 -11.00 6.17
CA ASN A 180 -1.49 -10.90 6.56
C ASN A 180 -2.37 -11.98 5.91
N PRO A 181 -2.02 -13.27 5.96
CA PRO A 181 -2.72 -14.33 5.21
C PRO A 181 -4.20 -14.45 5.60
N GLY A 182 -4.57 -14.22 6.85
CA GLY A 182 -5.96 -14.25 7.30
C GLY A 182 -6.82 -13.18 6.63
N GLU A 183 -6.29 -11.95 6.51
CA GLU A 183 -6.97 -10.84 5.84
C GLU A 183 -7.09 -11.11 4.33
N VAL A 184 -6.05 -11.68 3.73
CA VAL A 184 -6.04 -12.04 2.30
C VAL A 184 -7.08 -13.10 1.99
N ILE A 185 -7.16 -14.18 2.79
CA ILE A 185 -8.18 -15.23 2.63
C ILE A 185 -9.58 -14.63 2.72
N ARG A 186 -9.82 -13.82 3.75
CA ARG A 186 -11.10 -13.13 3.97
C ARG A 186 -11.46 -12.24 2.77
N LEU A 187 -10.48 -11.48 2.24
CA LEU A 187 -10.69 -10.59 1.10
C LEU A 187 -11.02 -11.36 -0.18
N ILE A 188 -10.26 -12.41 -0.50
CA ILE A 188 -10.49 -13.27 -1.66
C ILE A 188 -11.90 -13.89 -1.60
N GLN A 189 -12.30 -14.40 -0.44
CA GLN A 189 -13.63 -14.97 -0.24
C GLN A 189 -14.74 -13.92 -0.36
N LYS A 190 -14.56 -12.75 0.27
CA LYS A 190 -15.52 -11.64 0.24
C LYS A 190 -15.77 -11.13 -1.20
N LEU A 191 -14.73 -11.13 -2.02
CA LEU A 191 -14.76 -10.59 -3.39
C LEU A 191 -15.02 -11.65 -4.46
N ASP A 192 -15.17 -12.92 -4.07
CA ASP A 192 -15.37 -14.05 -4.96
C ASP A 192 -14.25 -14.20 -6.01
N LEU A 193 -13.01 -14.13 -5.53
CA LEU A 193 -11.80 -14.23 -6.36
C LEU A 193 -11.14 -15.61 -6.35
N ASN A 194 -11.78 -16.63 -5.75
CA ASN A 194 -11.20 -17.97 -5.58
C ASN A 194 -10.85 -18.67 -6.91
N GLU A 195 -11.57 -18.38 -7.99
CA GLU A 195 -11.26 -18.93 -9.32
C GLU A 195 -10.05 -18.25 -9.96
N SER A 196 -9.80 -16.98 -9.60
CA SER A 196 -8.72 -16.16 -10.16
C SER A 196 -7.43 -16.22 -9.35
N ILE A 197 -7.54 -16.39 -8.03
CA ILE A 197 -6.41 -16.34 -7.10
C ILE A 197 -6.54 -17.50 -6.10
N THR A 198 -5.53 -18.37 -6.05
CA THR A 198 -5.48 -19.44 -5.05
C THR A 198 -5.16 -18.85 -3.68
N PRO A 199 -6.06 -18.91 -2.69
CA PRO A 199 -5.79 -18.33 -1.38
C PRO A 199 -4.61 -19.00 -0.68
N PRO A 200 -3.85 -18.27 0.14
CA PRO A 200 -2.81 -18.85 0.98
C PRO A 200 -3.43 -19.84 1.97
N GLN A 201 -2.61 -20.81 2.43
CA GLN A 201 -3.07 -21.76 3.43
C GLN A 201 -3.40 -21.05 4.75
N PRO A 202 -4.57 -21.29 5.37
CA PRO A 202 -4.91 -20.68 6.63
C PRO A 202 -3.96 -21.18 7.73
N SER A 203 -3.22 -20.27 8.35
CA SER A 203 -2.48 -20.60 9.57
C SER A 203 -3.47 -20.64 10.74
N GLN A 204 -3.67 -21.84 11.33
CA GLN A 204 -4.46 -21.94 12.57
C GLN A 204 -3.67 -21.31 13.72
N THR A 205 -4.06 -20.10 14.11
CA THR A 205 -3.47 -19.47 15.29
C THR A 205 -3.95 -20.18 16.56
N THR A 206 -3.01 -20.75 17.31
CA THR A 206 -3.28 -21.38 18.61
C THR A 206 -3.61 -20.32 19.65
N LEU A 207 -4.31 -20.71 20.73
CA LEU A 207 -4.56 -19.83 21.88
C LEU A 207 -3.26 -19.23 22.45
N TRP A 208 -2.18 -19.99 22.40
CA TRP A 208 -0.86 -19.51 22.84
C TRP A 208 -0.33 -18.36 21.94
N GLN A 209 -0.45 -18.49 20.62
CA GLN A 209 -0.05 -17.43 19.69
C GLN A 209 -0.89 -16.17 19.84
N ARG A 210 -2.16 -16.28 20.24
CA ARG A 210 -3.06 -15.17 20.55
C ARG A 210 -2.84 -14.57 21.94
N SER A 211 -2.11 -15.26 22.83
CA SER A 211 -1.84 -14.77 24.19
C SER A 211 -0.94 -13.54 24.19
N LEU A 212 -0.92 -12.82 25.30
CA LEU A 212 -0.04 -11.65 25.52
C LEU A 212 1.44 -12.03 25.28
N PHE A 213 1.86 -13.21 25.73
CA PHE A 213 3.24 -13.67 25.51
C PHE A 213 3.49 -14.05 24.04
N GLY A 214 2.53 -14.68 23.39
CA GLY A 214 2.60 -14.99 21.96
C GLY A 214 2.69 -13.72 21.10
N GLN A 215 1.91 -12.70 21.46
CA GLN A 215 1.86 -11.40 20.78
C GLN A 215 2.95 -10.39 21.23
N ARG A 216 3.86 -10.79 22.13
CA ARG A 216 4.87 -9.89 22.71
C ARG A 216 5.70 -9.11 21.67
N LYS A 217 6.02 -9.76 20.52
CA LYS A 217 6.74 -9.11 19.42
C LYS A 217 5.87 -8.03 18.76
N ALA A 218 4.64 -8.37 18.40
CA ALA A 218 3.70 -7.42 17.79
C ALA A 218 3.42 -6.22 18.72
N LEU A 219 3.29 -6.46 20.03
CA LEU A 219 3.13 -5.41 21.03
C LEU A 219 4.39 -4.53 21.17
N ALA A 220 5.58 -5.14 21.17
CA ALA A 220 6.84 -4.40 21.22
C ALA A 220 7.04 -3.58 19.92
N ASP A 221 6.71 -4.13 18.76
CA ASP A 221 6.78 -3.44 17.48
C ASP A 221 5.76 -2.29 17.42
N TRP A 222 4.55 -2.48 17.94
CA TRP A 222 3.56 -1.41 18.07
C TRP A 222 4.05 -0.27 19.00
N LEU A 223 4.62 -0.58 20.15
CA LEU A 223 5.21 0.44 21.04
C LEU A 223 6.37 1.20 20.38
N ARG A 224 7.26 0.47 19.72
CA ARG A 224 8.37 1.04 18.96
C ARG A 224 7.86 1.96 17.85
N PHE A 225 6.81 1.57 17.18
CA PHE A 225 6.15 2.36 16.14
C PHE A 225 5.56 3.67 16.69
N GLN A 226 4.97 3.67 17.90
CA GLN A 226 4.53 4.90 18.55
C GLN A 226 5.71 5.87 18.82
N LEU A 227 6.86 5.34 19.26
CA LEU A 227 8.06 6.15 19.47
C LEU A 227 8.60 6.75 18.17
N TYR A 228 8.64 5.95 17.10
CA TYR A 228 9.01 6.46 15.77
C TYR A 228 8.04 7.52 15.26
N GLY A 229 6.77 7.42 15.57
CA GLY A 229 5.76 8.42 15.21
C GLY A 229 6.14 9.83 15.66
N PHE A 230 6.67 9.98 16.88
CA PHE A 230 7.17 11.26 17.38
C PHE A 230 8.38 11.77 16.59
N LEU A 231 9.31 10.86 16.22
CA LEU A 231 10.49 11.23 15.43
C LEU A 231 10.09 11.66 14.01
N TRP A 232 9.20 10.94 13.36
CA TRP A 232 8.70 11.29 12.02
C TRP A 232 7.97 12.64 12.02
N THR A 233 7.16 12.89 13.03
CA THR A 233 6.47 14.18 13.19
C THR A 233 7.45 15.33 13.36
N ALA A 234 8.53 15.12 14.13
CA ALA A 234 9.52 16.15 14.40
C ALA A 234 10.47 16.41 13.21
N THR A 235 10.77 15.38 12.42
CA THR A 235 11.79 15.45 11.35
C THR A 235 11.21 15.44 9.94
N HIS A 236 9.98 14.96 9.76
CA HIS A 236 9.34 14.63 8.49
C HIS A 236 10.12 13.62 7.63
N VAL A 237 11.08 12.90 8.22
CA VAL A 237 11.89 11.88 7.58
C VAL A 237 11.29 10.51 7.84
N ASP A 238 10.72 9.90 6.81
CA ASP A 238 10.08 8.58 6.88
C ASP A 238 10.71 7.55 5.94
N GLN A 239 11.76 7.94 5.23
CA GLN A 239 12.52 7.09 4.32
C GLN A 239 14.01 7.48 4.37
N ALA A 240 14.89 6.48 4.33
CA ALA A 240 16.32 6.69 4.11
C ALA A 240 16.57 6.80 2.59
N ILE A 241 16.86 8.00 2.11
CA ILE A 241 17.23 8.24 0.71
C ILE A 241 18.75 8.15 0.64
N PRO A 242 19.32 7.23 -0.19
CA PRO A 242 20.76 7.12 -0.35
C PRO A 242 21.35 8.37 -1.01
N ALA A 243 22.59 8.73 -0.64
CA ALA A 243 23.28 9.88 -1.23
C ALA A 243 23.52 9.69 -2.74
N GLU A 244 23.76 8.46 -3.17
CA GLU A 244 23.89 8.10 -4.59
C GLU A 244 22.72 7.18 -4.95
N ILE A 245 21.86 7.65 -5.85
CA ILE A 245 20.72 6.88 -6.35
C ILE A 245 21.21 6.04 -7.52
N PRO A 246 21.06 4.68 -7.48
CA PRO A 246 21.34 3.84 -8.63
C PRO A 246 20.58 4.36 -9.87
N GLN A 247 21.24 4.37 -11.00
CA GLN A 247 20.60 4.82 -12.24
C GLN A 247 19.81 3.67 -12.87
N LYS A 248 18.69 4.02 -13.51
CA LYS A 248 17.91 3.07 -14.31
C LYS A 248 18.75 2.46 -15.44
N GLN A 249 18.46 1.21 -15.78
CA GLN A 249 19.08 0.52 -16.88
C GLN A 249 18.56 1.06 -18.22
N VAL A 250 19.47 1.60 -19.04
CA VAL A 250 19.14 2.16 -20.37
C VAL A 250 19.30 1.10 -21.46
N ASP A 251 20.40 0.34 -21.44
CA ASP A 251 20.64 -0.74 -22.39
C ASP A 251 19.88 -2.00 -21.95
N LEU A 252 19.07 -2.56 -22.83
CA LEU A 252 18.12 -3.60 -22.53
C LEU A 252 18.55 -4.96 -23.12
N SER A 253 18.01 -6.04 -22.58
CA SER A 253 18.16 -7.37 -23.19
C SER A 253 17.38 -7.47 -24.50
N ALA A 254 17.79 -8.40 -25.37
CA ALA A 254 17.04 -8.72 -26.60
C ALA A 254 15.89 -9.72 -26.35
N ASP A 255 15.61 -10.02 -25.08
CA ASP A 255 14.57 -10.95 -24.69
C ASP A 255 13.16 -10.40 -24.98
N LEU A 256 12.34 -11.24 -25.61
CA LEU A 256 10.96 -10.91 -25.93
C LEU A 256 9.96 -11.51 -24.93
N GLU A 257 10.43 -12.32 -23.99
CA GLU A 257 9.55 -12.99 -23.02
C GLU A 257 9.05 -12.02 -21.94
N PHE A 258 7.83 -12.24 -21.53
CA PHE A 258 7.23 -11.56 -20.37
C PHE A 258 6.49 -12.58 -19.51
N TYR A 259 7.09 -13.00 -18.39
CA TYR A 259 6.52 -14.02 -17.48
C TYR A 259 6.05 -15.30 -18.19
N GLY A 260 6.90 -15.88 -19.02
CA GLY A 260 6.55 -17.08 -19.82
C GLY A 260 5.62 -16.81 -21.00
N GLN A 261 5.14 -15.58 -21.17
CA GLN A 261 4.34 -15.18 -22.34
C GLN A 261 5.25 -14.77 -23.50
N SER A 262 4.81 -15.07 -24.71
CA SER A 262 5.54 -14.76 -25.97
C SER A 262 4.67 -13.98 -26.93
N PRO A 263 5.27 -13.20 -27.85
CA PRO A 263 4.50 -12.48 -28.85
C PRO A 263 3.57 -13.40 -29.66
N PRO A 264 2.46 -12.88 -30.22
CA PRO A 264 2.15 -11.46 -30.36
C PRO A 264 1.21 -10.92 -29.30
N LYS A 265 0.65 -11.74 -28.41
CA LYS A 265 -0.39 -11.34 -27.44
C LYS A 265 -0.20 -12.03 -26.11
N LEU A 266 -0.64 -11.37 -25.04
CA LEU A 266 -0.79 -11.95 -23.71
C LEU A 266 -1.98 -12.93 -23.70
N ASP A 267 -1.87 -14.00 -22.93
CA ASP A 267 -2.99 -14.86 -22.63
C ASP A 267 -4.07 -14.03 -21.89
N PRO A 268 -5.34 -14.07 -22.30
CA PRO A 268 -6.43 -13.36 -21.62
C PRO A 268 -6.52 -13.68 -20.12
N ASP A 269 -6.20 -14.92 -19.73
CA ASP A 269 -6.22 -15.37 -18.33
C ASP A 269 -4.97 -14.97 -17.53
N PHE A 270 -3.97 -14.43 -18.20
CA PHE A 270 -2.72 -13.99 -17.55
C PHE A 270 -2.94 -12.71 -16.73
N LEU A 271 -3.84 -11.82 -17.16
CA LEU A 271 -4.08 -10.52 -16.55
C LEU A 271 -5.27 -10.57 -15.59
N SER A 272 -5.05 -10.13 -14.34
CA SER A 272 -6.02 -10.19 -13.25
C SER A 272 -7.08 -9.07 -13.28
N PHE A 273 -7.77 -8.87 -14.41
CA PHE A 273 -8.85 -7.87 -14.52
C PHE A 273 -10.03 -8.14 -13.58
N SER A 274 -10.24 -9.39 -13.17
CA SER A 274 -11.23 -9.76 -12.15
C SER A 274 -11.03 -9.04 -10.83
N VAL A 275 -9.77 -8.74 -10.47
CA VAL A 275 -9.42 -7.98 -9.26
C VAL A 275 -9.87 -6.51 -9.39
N ILE A 276 -9.70 -5.92 -10.57
CA ILE A 276 -10.20 -4.55 -10.85
C ILE A 276 -11.73 -4.52 -10.72
N GLU A 277 -12.45 -5.48 -11.34
CA GLU A 277 -13.91 -5.56 -11.23
C GLU A 277 -14.37 -5.72 -9.77
N ALA A 278 -13.65 -6.53 -9.00
CA ALA A 278 -13.93 -6.73 -7.59
C ALA A 278 -13.73 -5.43 -6.77
N ALA A 279 -12.69 -4.64 -7.09
CA ALA A 279 -12.44 -3.35 -6.47
C ALA A 279 -13.58 -2.34 -6.74
N TYR A 280 -14.07 -2.26 -7.99
CA TYR A 280 -15.21 -1.41 -8.32
C TYR A 280 -16.47 -1.81 -7.58
N ARG A 281 -16.76 -3.12 -7.47
CA ARG A 281 -17.90 -3.60 -6.66
C ARG A 281 -17.72 -3.25 -5.19
N LEU A 282 -16.50 -3.39 -4.66
CA LEU A 282 -16.17 -3.09 -3.26
C LEU A 282 -16.34 -1.61 -2.93
N ALA A 283 -15.91 -0.73 -3.81
CA ALA A 283 -15.93 0.72 -3.61
C ALA A 283 -17.31 1.34 -3.86
N SER A 284 -18.19 0.67 -4.60
CA SER A 284 -19.50 1.24 -4.98
C SER A 284 -20.27 1.78 -3.76
N PRO A 285 -20.81 3.02 -3.81
CA PRO A 285 -20.97 3.90 -4.97
C PRO A 285 -19.79 4.87 -5.23
N ILE A 286 -18.68 4.75 -4.53
CA ILE A 286 -17.52 5.65 -4.67
C ILE A 286 -16.85 5.40 -6.02
N PRO A 287 -16.67 6.42 -6.86
CA PRO A 287 -16.01 6.27 -8.14
C PRO A 287 -14.52 5.93 -7.99
N ILE A 288 -14.01 5.13 -8.92
CA ILE A 288 -12.59 4.86 -9.10
C ILE A 288 -12.18 5.38 -10.48
N ILE A 289 -11.11 6.14 -10.57
CA ILE A 289 -10.43 6.46 -11.81
C ILE A 289 -9.16 5.62 -11.86
N LEU A 290 -9.02 4.80 -12.92
CA LEU A 290 -7.79 4.05 -13.17
C LEU A 290 -6.80 4.95 -13.92
N VAL A 291 -5.56 4.94 -13.48
CA VAL A 291 -4.48 5.70 -14.12
C VAL A 291 -3.37 4.72 -14.50
N ASN A 292 -3.20 4.47 -15.81
CA ASN A 292 -2.01 3.77 -16.28
C ASN A 292 -0.83 4.73 -16.13
N GLU A 293 0.05 4.45 -15.18
CA GLU A 293 1.07 5.39 -14.73
C GLU A 293 2.18 5.63 -15.76
N PRO A 294 2.89 6.77 -15.69
CA PRO A 294 4.06 7.02 -16.53
C PRO A 294 5.16 5.98 -16.29
N MET A 295 5.84 5.60 -17.36
CA MET A 295 6.98 4.70 -17.28
C MET A 295 8.18 5.22 -18.07
N PHE A 296 9.36 4.79 -17.63
CA PHE A 296 10.60 5.01 -18.37
C PHE A 296 10.56 4.32 -19.73
N ILE A 297 10.84 5.06 -20.79
CA ILE A 297 10.99 4.55 -22.15
C ILE A 297 12.47 4.70 -22.53
N SER A 298 13.15 3.57 -22.68
CA SER A 298 14.57 3.56 -23.03
C SER A 298 14.79 3.97 -24.49
N ASN A 299 15.90 4.63 -24.72
CA ASN A 299 16.48 4.94 -26.04
C ASN A 299 17.83 4.23 -26.28
N GLY A 300 18.23 3.32 -25.39
CA GLY A 300 19.47 2.55 -25.49
C GLY A 300 19.39 1.31 -26.39
N ILE A 301 20.34 0.41 -26.22
CA ILE A 301 20.41 -0.87 -26.95
C ILE A 301 19.10 -1.65 -26.74
N ASN A 302 18.55 -2.25 -27.82
CA ASN A 302 17.31 -3.04 -27.83
C ASN A 302 16.05 -2.26 -27.42
N SER A 303 16.08 -0.92 -27.41
CA SER A 303 14.89 -0.10 -27.15
C SER A 303 13.78 -0.29 -28.21
N HIS A 304 14.10 -0.83 -29.39
CA HIS A 304 13.12 -1.22 -30.42
C HIS A 304 12.37 -2.53 -30.08
N ILE A 305 12.93 -3.35 -29.13
CA ILE A 305 12.33 -4.61 -28.67
C ILE A 305 11.56 -4.39 -27.37
N ARG A 306 12.14 -3.61 -26.43
CA ARG A 306 11.58 -3.38 -25.10
C ARG A 306 11.44 -1.87 -24.84
N TYR A 307 10.42 -1.48 -24.08
CA TYR A 307 10.31 -0.13 -23.55
C TYR A 307 11.31 0.13 -22.43
N ASN A 308 11.46 -0.85 -21.55
CA ASN A 308 12.38 -0.81 -20.41
C ASN A 308 12.70 -2.26 -19.96
N PHE A 309 13.44 -2.39 -18.89
CA PHE A 309 13.83 -3.72 -18.40
C PHE A 309 12.66 -4.60 -17.90
N TYR A 310 11.47 -3.99 -17.56
CA TYR A 310 10.27 -4.76 -17.26
C TYR A 310 9.57 -5.22 -18.53
N TYR A 311 9.37 -4.33 -19.51
CA TYR A 311 8.35 -4.50 -20.54
C TYR A 311 8.89 -4.68 -21.96
N PRO A 312 8.75 -5.87 -22.55
CA PRO A 312 8.77 -5.99 -24.02
C PRO A 312 7.66 -5.14 -24.64
N ARG A 313 7.93 -4.48 -25.76
CA ARG A 313 6.96 -3.59 -26.43
C ARG A 313 5.65 -4.26 -26.72
N TRP A 314 5.70 -5.48 -27.31
CA TRP A 314 4.51 -6.24 -27.68
C TRP A 314 3.59 -6.50 -26.49
N ALA A 315 4.15 -6.85 -25.32
CA ALA A 315 3.37 -7.19 -24.12
C ALA A 315 2.71 -5.93 -23.54
N TYR A 316 3.45 -4.83 -23.48
CA TYR A 316 2.91 -3.58 -22.96
C TYR A 316 1.88 -2.95 -23.88
N ASP A 317 2.09 -3.02 -25.21
CA ASP A 317 1.14 -2.52 -26.20
C ASP A 317 -0.18 -3.34 -26.18
N ASP A 318 -0.09 -4.68 -26.07
CA ASP A 318 -1.28 -5.55 -25.93
C ASP A 318 -2.01 -5.30 -24.60
N TYR A 319 -1.29 -5.12 -23.52
CA TYR A 319 -1.88 -4.72 -22.22
C TYR A 319 -2.64 -3.40 -22.32
N ARG A 320 -2.06 -2.35 -22.91
CA ARG A 320 -2.72 -1.05 -23.06
C ARG A 320 -3.99 -1.15 -23.91
N ALA A 321 -3.92 -1.88 -25.02
CA ALA A 321 -5.09 -2.12 -25.86
C ALA A 321 -6.20 -2.88 -25.10
N THR A 322 -5.81 -3.88 -24.30
CA THR A 322 -6.72 -4.66 -23.47
C THR A 322 -7.33 -3.82 -22.36
N LEU A 323 -6.52 -2.99 -21.67
CA LEU A 323 -6.98 -2.06 -20.62
C LEU A 323 -7.99 -1.05 -21.21
N ALA A 324 -7.67 -0.43 -22.35
CA ALA A 324 -8.57 0.52 -23.02
C ALA A 324 -9.92 -0.13 -23.38
N SER A 325 -9.87 -1.35 -23.94
CA SER A 325 -11.08 -2.12 -24.27
C SER A 325 -11.89 -2.49 -23.02
N PHE A 326 -11.22 -2.88 -21.94
CA PHE A 326 -11.85 -3.18 -20.67
C PHE A 326 -12.55 -1.95 -20.09
N CYS A 327 -11.86 -0.80 -20.05
CA CYS A 327 -12.42 0.46 -19.58
C CYS A 327 -13.66 0.86 -20.38
N GLN A 328 -13.59 0.79 -21.70
CA GLN A 328 -14.72 1.10 -22.58
C GLN A 328 -15.92 0.18 -22.34
N LYS A 329 -15.68 -1.15 -22.29
CA LYS A 329 -16.75 -2.14 -22.07
C LYS A 329 -17.46 -2.00 -20.73
N LYS A 330 -16.73 -1.58 -19.71
CA LYS A 330 -17.23 -1.42 -18.33
C LYS A 330 -17.68 0.00 -18.04
N ALA A 331 -17.57 0.94 -18.99
CA ALA A 331 -17.84 2.37 -18.83
C ALA A 331 -17.06 2.98 -17.64
N LEU A 332 -15.78 2.62 -17.48
CA LEU A 332 -14.91 3.10 -16.44
C LEU A 332 -14.11 4.32 -16.93
N THR A 333 -13.82 5.24 -16.02
CA THR A 333 -12.89 6.34 -16.29
C THR A 333 -11.46 5.82 -16.17
N CYS A 334 -10.70 5.91 -17.26
CA CYS A 334 -9.32 5.46 -17.33
C CYS A 334 -8.46 6.52 -18.03
N TRP A 335 -7.31 6.84 -17.44
CA TRP A 335 -6.31 7.75 -18.00
C TRP A 335 -5.05 6.96 -18.33
N ASP A 336 -4.53 7.14 -19.54
CA ASP A 336 -3.33 6.45 -20.02
C ASP A 336 -2.16 7.44 -20.11
N LEU A 337 -1.30 7.45 -19.09
CA LEU A 337 -0.20 8.40 -18.92
C LEU A 337 1.18 7.79 -19.22
N TRP A 338 1.23 6.61 -19.81
CA TRP A 338 2.42 5.78 -19.91
C TRP A 338 3.66 6.47 -20.50
N ASP A 339 3.49 7.41 -21.43
CA ASP A 339 4.57 8.16 -22.12
C ASP A 339 4.56 9.66 -21.80
N LEU A 340 3.83 10.06 -20.76
CA LEU A 340 3.68 11.48 -20.38
C LEU A 340 5.01 12.12 -19.97
N ILE A 341 5.89 11.37 -19.32
CA ILE A 341 7.08 11.87 -18.64
C ILE A 341 8.34 11.51 -19.44
N SER A 342 9.22 12.51 -19.62
CA SER A 342 10.46 12.29 -20.36
C SER A 342 11.40 11.30 -19.64
N PRO A 343 12.23 10.54 -20.38
CA PRO A 343 13.11 9.51 -19.80
C PRO A 343 14.07 10.02 -18.74
N GLU A 344 14.46 11.29 -18.79
CA GLU A 344 15.40 11.91 -17.85
C GLU A 344 14.79 12.01 -16.44
N GLU A 345 13.46 12.09 -16.35
CA GLU A 345 12.72 12.27 -15.09
C GLU A 345 12.45 10.94 -14.35
N PHE A 346 13.15 9.87 -14.71
CA PHE A 346 13.11 8.60 -13.97
C PHE A 346 14.45 8.33 -13.29
N THR A 347 14.43 7.74 -12.10
CA THR A 347 15.59 7.50 -11.24
C THR A 347 16.17 6.09 -11.41
N ASN A 348 15.87 5.18 -10.52
CA ASN A 348 16.49 3.85 -10.44
C ASN A 348 15.67 2.73 -11.08
N THR A 349 14.39 2.98 -11.37
CA THR A 349 13.51 1.97 -11.97
C THR A 349 12.68 2.56 -13.11
N ALA A 350 11.84 1.72 -13.71
CA ALA A 350 10.97 2.14 -14.80
C ALA A 350 9.81 3.05 -14.38
N ILE A 351 9.52 3.17 -13.09
CA ILE A 351 8.37 3.91 -12.57
C ILE A 351 8.72 4.95 -11.49
N HIS A 352 9.93 4.91 -10.93
CA HIS A 352 10.31 5.89 -9.92
C HIS A 352 10.76 7.20 -10.56
N MET A 353 9.97 8.22 -10.42
CA MET A 353 10.22 9.53 -11.00
C MET A 353 11.07 10.41 -10.08
N THR A 354 11.72 11.41 -10.69
CA THR A 354 12.30 12.56 -9.98
C THR A 354 11.18 13.42 -9.36
N PRO A 355 11.51 14.35 -8.45
CA PRO A 355 10.52 15.33 -7.98
C PRO A 355 9.87 16.12 -9.13
N GLN A 356 10.64 16.44 -10.19
CA GLN A 356 10.13 17.16 -11.36
C GLN A 356 9.16 16.31 -12.18
N GLY A 357 9.48 15.06 -12.48
CA GLY A 357 8.57 14.12 -13.17
C GLY A 357 7.29 13.90 -12.38
N THR A 358 7.40 13.75 -11.05
CA THR A 358 6.23 13.63 -10.16
C THR A 358 5.36 14.87 -10.18
N ALA A 359 5.96 16.09 -10.18
CA ALA A 359 5.22 17.35 -10.29
C ALA A 359 4.49 17.48 -11.62
N GLN A 360 5.13 17.11 -12.74
CA GLN A 360 4.50 17.12 -14.07
C GLN A 360 3.31 16.15 -14.13
N THR A 361 3.45 14.95 -13.55
CA THR A 361 2.35 13.98 -13.43
C THR A 361 1.20 14.55 -12.59
N ALA A 362 1.51 15.20 -11.47
CA ALA A 362 0.51 15.84 -10.62
C ALA A 362 -0.25 16.95 -11.36
N GLN A 363 0.44 17.81 -12.09
CA GLN A 363 -0.18 18.90 -12.85
C GLN A 363 -1.14 18.37 -13.93
N TRP A 364 -0.75 17.30 -14.63
CA TRP A 364 -1.62 16.67 -15.62
C TRP A 364 -2.86 16.07 -14.95
N ILE A 365 -2.68 15.29 -13.86
CA ILE A 365 -3.78 14.69 -13.10
C ILE A 365 -4.71 15.76 -12.53
N ALA A 366 -4.17 16.85 -11.99
CA ALA A 366 -4.94 17.95 -11.45
C ALA A 366 -5.86 18.57 -12.52
N THR A 367 -5.32 18.85 -13.71
CA THR A 367 -6.07 19.39 -14.84
C THR A 367 -7.17 18.41 -15.30
N ALA A 368 -6.83 17.14 -15.46
CA ALA A 368 -7.80 16.12 -15.88
C ALA A 368 -8.90 15.90 -14.83
N LEU A 369 -8.53 15.92 -13.55
CA LEU A 369 -9.47 15.76 -12.45
C LEU A 369 -10.41 16.96 -12.33
N GLN A 370 -9.92 18.20 -12.46
CA GLN A 370 -10.79 19.38 -12.44
C GLN A 370 -11.83 19.30 -13.56
N ASN A 371 -11.42 18.93 -14.78
CA ASN A 371 -12.36 18.74 -15.90
C ASN A 371 -13.38 17.63 -15.62
N TRP A 372 -12.95 16.54 -14.97
CA TRP A 372 -13.83 15.43 -14.61
C TRP A 372 -14.85 15.85 -13.55
N LEU A 373 -14.42 16.58 -12.51
CA LEU A 373 -15.28 17.12 -11.46
C LEU A 373 -16.33 18.10 -12.01
N ASP A 374 -15.94 18.94 -12.98
CA ASP A 374 -16.84 19.92 -13.59
C ASP A 374 -17.91 19.28 -14.50
N THR A 375 -17.64 18.10 -15.03
CA THR A 375 -18.55 17.36 -15.93
C THR A 375 -19.42 16.31 -15.23
N THR A 376 -19.01 15.88 -14.04
CA THR A 376 -19.71 14.84 -13.28
C THR A 376 -20.67 15.50 -12.28
N LYS A 377 -21.95 15.65 -12.69
CA LYS A 377 -23.01 16.21 -11.84
C LYS A 377 -23.86 15.11 -11.23
#